data_0e418690aa49935a8d2eabf7c9f67f14
#
_entry.id   0e418690aa49935a8d2eabf7c9f67f14
#
_cell.length_a   1.000
_cell.length_b   1.000
_cell.length_c   1.000
_cell.angle_alpha   90.00
_cell.angle_beta   90.00
_cell.angle_gamma   90.00
#
_symmetry.space_group_name_H-M   'P 1'
#
loop_
_entity.id
_entity.type
_entity.pdbx_description
1 polymer ?
#
loop_
_entity_poly.entity_id
_entity_poly.type
_entity_poly.pdbx_seq_one_letter_code
_entity_poly.pdbx_strand_id
1 'polypeptide(L)' 'MNNYKENICANITYLRKVHGISSTAMCKTLHISRKTLDLVEQGTFPRRLNFSIVYYAAEAFHTDPYHIMYTLLEETAVLD' A
#
# COMPACT_ATOMS: atom_id res chain seq x y z
N MET A 1 -1.07 15.78 -12.19
CA MET A 1 -0.03 15.73 -11.16
C MET A 1 -0.20 14.48 -10.32
N ASN A 2 0.85 13.71 -10.15
CA ASN A 2 0.75 12.47 -9.38
C ASN A 2 0.59 12.75 -7.91
N ASN A 3 -0.46 12.18 -7.33
CA ASN A 3 -0.67 12.24 -5.90
C ASN A 3 -0.08 10.98 -5.29
N TYR A 4 1.09 11.12 -4.67
CA TYR A 4 1.78 9.96 -4.12
C TYR A 4 0.96 9.26 -3.02
N LYS A 5 0.08 9.98 -2.33
CA LYS A 5 -0.79 9.37 -1.33
C LYS A 5 -1.80 8.43 -1.98
N GLU A 6 -2.36 8.84 -3.11
CA GLU A 6 -3.25 7.97 -3.87
C GLU A 6 -2.51 6.75 -4.39
N ASN A 7 -1.28 6.94 -4.87
CA ASN A 7 -0.46 5.83 -5.33
C ASN A 7 -0.18 4.84 -4.20
N ILE A 8 0.15 5.33 -3.01
CA ILE A 8 0.40 4.46 -1.86
C ILE A 8 -0.84 3.62 -1.56
N CYS A 9 -2.02 4.25 -1.50
CA CYS A 9 -3.26 3.55 -1.21
C CYS A 9 -3.55 2.47 -2.26
N ALA A 10 -3.43 2.82 -3.53
CA ALA A 10 -3.66 1.89 -4.63
C ALA A 10 -2.68 0.73 -4.60
N ASN A 11 -1.41 1.02 -4.35
CA ASN A 11 -0.37 -0.01 -4.36
C ASN A 11 -0.48 -0.96 -3.18
N ILE A 12 -0.82 -0.45 -2.00
CA ILE A 12 -1.02 -1.30 -0.83
C ILE A 12 -2.20 -2.23 -1.06
N THR A 13 -3.29 -1.70 -1.60
CA THR A 13 -4.47 -2.50 -1.94
C THR A 13 -4.12 -3.58 -2.96
N TYR A 14 -3.39 -3.21 -3.99
CA TYR A 14 -2.95 -4.14 -5.03
C TYR A 14 -2.07 -5.25 -4.45
N LEU A 15 -1.07 -4.88 -3.64
CA LEU A 15 -0.16 -5.86 -3.05
C LEU A 15 -0.89 -6.85 -2.17
N ARG A 16 -1.85 -6.39 -1.36
CA ARG A 16 -2.64 -7.30 -0.54
C ARG A 16 -3.40 -8.31 -1.38
N LYS A 17 -4.05 -7.82 -2.42
CA LYS A 17 -4.88 -8.68 -3.28
C LYS A 17 -4.04 -9.66 -4.08
N VAL A 18 -2.96 -9.20 -4.68
CA VAL A 18 -2.16 -10.06 -5.55
C VAL A 18 -1.43 -11.14 -4.76
N HIS A 19 -1.10 -10.87 -3.50
CA HIS A 19 -0.46 -11.86 -2.64
C HIS A 19 -1.46 -12.68 -1.83
N GLY A 20 -2.74 -12.41 -1.97
CA GLY A 20 -3.79 -13.18 -1.29
C GLY A 20 -3.76 -13.06 0.22
N ILE A 21 -3.36 -11.90 0.75
CA ILE A 21 -3.19 -11.70 2.18
C ILE A 21 -4.49 -11.20 2.79
N SER A 22 -4.86 -11.76 3.96
CA SER A 22 -6.05 -11.30 4.67
C SER A 22 -5.86 -9.88 5.20
N SER A 23 -6.97 -9.19 5.45
CA SER A 23 -6.93 -7.85 6.03
C SER A 23 -6.23 -7.86 7.38
N THR A 24 -6.49 -8.87 8.21
CA THR A 24 -5.87 -8.98 9.52
C THR A 24 -4.34 -9.10 9.40
N ALA A 25 -3.88 -9.96 8.50
CA ALA A 25 -2.44 -10.13 8.28
C ALA A 25 -1.81 -8.86 7.74
N MET A 26 -2.51 -8.17 6.83
CA MET A 26 -2.00 -6.92 6.27
C MET A 26 -1.86 -5.85 7.34
N CYS A 27 -2.81 -5.74 8.25
CA CYS A 27 -2.73 -4.80 9.36
C CYS A 27 -1.49 -5.06 10.21
N LYS A 28 -1.20 -6.32 10.50
CA LYS A 28 -0.02 -6.67 11.27
C LYS A 28 1.27 -6.32 10.51
N THR A 29 1.29 -6.63 9.23
CA THR A 29 2.45 -6.34 8.38
C THR A 29 2.76 -4.85 8.32
N LEU A 30 1.73 -4.02 8.20
CA LEU A 30 1.89 -2.58 8.06
C LEU A 30 1.86 -1.83 9.39
N HIS A 31 1.60 -2.52 10.49
CA HIS A 31 1.51 -1.91 11.82
C HIS A 31 0.41 -0.85 11.88
N ILE A 32 -0.75 -1.17 11.33
CA ILE A 32 -1.91 -0.26 11.31
C ILE A 32 -3.14 -0.98 11.81
N SER A 33 -4.16 -0.19 12.22
CA SER A 33 -5.44 -0.74 12.62
C SER A 33 -6.27 -1.15 11.42
N ARG A 34 -7.28 -1.96 11.67
CA ARG A 34 -8.22 -2.35 10.61
C ARG A 34 -8.93 -1.14 10.03
N LYS A 35 -9.30 -0.18 10.88
CA LYS A 35 -9.95 1.03 10.42
C LYS A 35 -9.05 1.81 9.45
N THR A 36 -7.76 1.90 9.78
CA THR A 36 -6.80 2.57 8.91
C THR A 36 -6.67 1.83 7.58
N LEU A 37 -6.58 0.50 7.61
CA LEU A 37 -6.49 -0.27 6.38
C LEU A 37 -7.73 -0.06 5.51
N ASP A 38 -8.92 -0.06 6.11
CA ASP A 38 -10.15 0.17 5.35
C ASP A 38 -10.13 1.51 4.64
N LEU A 39 -9.65 2.56 5.30
CA LEU A 39 -9.52 3.88 4.67
C LEU A 39 -8.54 3.85 3.51
N VAL A 40 -7.39 3.22 3.71
CA VAL A 40 -6.37 3.10 2.67
C VAL A 40 -6.94 2.37 1.45
N GLU A 41 -7.69 1.30 1.67
CA GLU A 41 -8.28 0.53 0.56
C GLU A 41 -9.43 1.24 -0.13
N GLN A 42 -9.99 2.27 0.51
CA GLN A 42 -10.97 3.16 -0.12
C GLN A 42 -10.31 4.30 -0.89
N GLY A 43 -8.98 4.36 -0.87
CA GLY A 43 -8.24 5.41 -1.54
C GLY A 43 -7.97 6.63 -0.69
N THR A 44 -8.23 6.55 0.61
CA THR A 44 -8.04 7.67 1.54
C THR A 44 -6.80 7.44 2.39
N PHE A 45 -5.81 8.33 2.26
CA PHE A 45 -4.63 8.30 3.10
C PHE A 45 -4.93 9.10 4.37
N PRO A 46 -5.03 8.44 5.55
CA PRO A 46 -5.40 9.16 6.77
C PRO A 46 -4.40 10.26 7.11
N ARG A 47 -4.90 11.36 7.64
CA ARG A 47 -4.07 12.54 7.93
C ARG A 47 -2.91 12.24 8.87
N ARG A 48 -3.14 11.36 9.84
CA ARG A 48 -2.14 11.06 10.88
C ARG A 48 -1.28 9.85 10.58
N LEU A 49 -1.53 9.22 9.44
CA LEU A 49 -0.73 8.08 9.03
C LEU A 49 0.63 8.57 8.54
N ASN A 50 1.70 8.07 9.11
CA ASN A 50 3.02 8.46 8.65
C ASN A 50 3.49 7.52 7.53
N PHE A 51 4.59 7.89 6.88
CA PHE A 51 5.08 7.16 5.72
C PHE A 51 5.82 5.87 6.07
N SER A 52 5.91 5.51 7.34
CA SER A 52 6.51 4.23 7.70
C SER A 52 5.75 3.06 7.10
N ILE A 53 4.45 3.23 6.81
CA ILE A 53 3.65 2.21 6.13
C ILE A 53 4.31 1.80 4.79
N VAL A 54 4.90 2.76 4.09
CA VAL A 54 5.58 2.50 2.81
C VAL A 54 6.78 1.60 3.01
N TYR A 55 7.55 1.85 4.07
CA TYR A 55 8.75 1.06 4.35
C TYR A 55 8.39 -0.34 4.82
N TYR A 56 7.35 -0.49 5.63
CA TYR A 56 6.88 -1.81 6.04
C TYR A 56 6.41 -2.62 4.84
N ALA A 57 5.67 -1.98 3.94
CA ALA A 57 5.18 -2.65 2.74
C ALA A 57 6.35 -3.05 1.84
N ALA A 58 7.31 -2.15 1.66
CA ALA A 58 8.46 -2.42 0.81
C ALA A 58 9.25 -3.62 1.34
N GLU A 59 9.45 -3.69 2.64
CA GLU A 59 10.17 -4.79 3.26
C GLU A 59 9.40 -6.10 3.12
N ALA A 60 8.12 -6.07 3.42
CA ALA A 60 7.30 -7.29 3.41
C ALA A 60 7.12 -7.88 2.02
N PHE A 61 7.04 -7.03 1.00
CA PHE A 61 6.76 -7.47 -0.36
C PHE A 61 7.97 -7.39 -1.28
N HIS A 62 9.15 -7.15 -0.70
CA HIS A 62 10.42 -7.13 -1.43
C HIS A 62 10.39 -6.15 -2.61
N THR A 63 9.90 -4.95 -2.36
CA THR A 63 9.86 -3.90 -3.37
C THR A 63 10.49 -2.62 -2.80
N ASP A 64 10.67 -1.64 -3.67
CA ASP A 64 11.31 -0.38 -3.30
C ASP A 64 10.27 0.61 -2.78
N PRO A 65 10.51 1.28 -1.63
CA PRO A 65 9.58 2.31 -1.15
C PRO A 65 9.26 3.36 -2.22
N TYR A 66 10.25 3.71 -3.03
CA TYR A 66 10.05 4.68 -4.10
C TYR A 66 8.97 4.22 -5.09
N HIS A 67 8.97 2.93 -5.46
CA HIS A 67 7.97 2.39 -6.36
C HIS A 67 6.57 2.42 -5.76
N ILE A 68 6.47 2.19 -4.46
CA ILE A 68 5.16 2.25 -3.77
C ILE A 68 4.60 3.66 -3.81
N MET A 69 5.46 4.67 -3.73
CA MET A 69 5.03 6.07 -3.70
C MET A 69 4.75 6.65 -5.09
N TYR A 70 5.55 6.28 -6.08
CA TYR A 70 5.55 7.00 -7.35
C TYR A 70 5.19 6.17 -8.57
N THR A 71 5.00 4.87 -8.43
CA THR A 71 4.67 3.99 -9.55
C THR A 71 3.37 3.26 -9.25
N LEU A 72 2.48 3.15 -10.24
CA LEU A 72 1.30 2.31 -10.09
C LEU A 72 1.68 0.88 -10.39
N LEU A 73 1.80 0.06 -9.35
CA LEU A 73 2.28 -1.32 -9.48
C LEU A 73 1.35 -2.19 -10.33
N GLU A 74 0.06 -1.94 -10.26
CA GLU A 74 -0.91 -2.68 -11.07
C GLU A 74 -0.66 -2.48 -12.56
N GLU A 75 -0.35 -1.25 -12.97
CA GLU A 75 -0.06 -0.96 -14.38
C GLU A 75 1.22 -1.63 -14.82
N THR A 76 2.23 -1.62 -13.96
CA THR A 76 3.51 -2.26 -14.26
C THR A 76 3.33 -3.76 -14.44
N ALA A 77 2.52 -4.39 -13.60
CA ALA A 77 2.26 -5.83 -13.69
C ALA A 77 1.56 -6.19 -15.00
N VAL A 78 0.68 -5.33 -15.48
CA VAL A 78 -0.05 -5.57 -16.72
C VAL A 78 0.86 -5.56 -17.92
N LEU A 79 1.94 -4.79 -17.88
CA LEU A 79 2.87 -4.67 -19.00
C LEU A 79 3.79 -5.88 -19.15
N ASP A 80 3.87 -6.71 -18.14
CA ASP A 80 4.67 -7.93 -18.21
C ASP A 80 3.94 -9.01 -19.00
#